data_acc3a6900854d1ed3917ce161c3589f0
#
_entry.id   acc3a6900854d1ed3917ce161c3589f0
#
_cell.length_a   1.000
_cell.length_b   1.000
_cell.length_c   1.000
_cell.angle_alpha   90.00
_cell.angle_beta   90.00
_cell.angle_gamma   90.00
#
_symmetry.space_group_name_H-M   'P 1'
#
loop_
_entity.id
_entity.type
_entity.pdbx_description
1 polymer ?
#
loop_
_entity_poly.entity_id
_entity_poly.type
_entity_poly.pdbx_seq_one_letter_code
_entity_poly.pdbx_strand_id
1 'polypeptide(L)'
;HRGEYLYVAEGRGGFRVYDIANIANKSISERIVRAPFSPLGHNAHVGSKQATCFAIGTTQPVHPPKNTRFMQEVNQEQSMHPLFSYAFVTDAEEGLIVVNINTFGDGDPLNNFLERALTWNENGLLDGARFISLYGSFAYIVADQGLITLNIDNPLRPVVTSVIQLAGMRSFATQFRYLFYTSETGLGVVDITDPSQPILVKDSAVALADARKLYLARTYAYVAAGEDGLAIINIEKPEAPVLDQMFDGEGQLKDTSDIVIGTTNASLFGYVADGDFGFKLLQLTSPSSQPNFYGYSPQPKPEVIGWMPSKSRVLS
;
A
#
# COMPACT_ATOMS: atom_id res chain seq x y z
N HIS A 1 -6.37 6.93 -0.52
CA HIS A 1 -7.53 7.78 -0.86
C HIS A 1 -7.56 8.05 -2.36
N ARG A 2 -8.73 8.43 -2.86
CA ARG A 2 -8.91 8.96 -4.21
C ARG A 2 -9.87 10.15 -4.11
N GLY A 3 -9.40 11.34 -4.55
CA GLY A 3 -10.17 12.57 -4.37
C GLY A 3 -10.54 12.80 -2.90
N GLU A 4 -11.80 13.04 -2.65
CA GLU A 4 -12.36 13.32 -1.33
C GLU A 4 -12.80 12.06 -0.55
N TYR A 5 -12.45 10.86 -1.04
CA TYR A 5 -12.85 9.60 -0.44
C TYR A 5 -11.64 8.83 0.11
N LEU A 6 -11.77 8.42 1.37
CA LEU A 6 -10.85 7.48 2.03
C LEU A 6 -11.46 6.08 2.00
N TYR A 7 -10.73 5.15 1.46
CA TYR A 7 -11.08 3.73 1.45
C TYR A 7 -10.37 3.03 2.60
N VAL A 8 -11.04 2.10 3.26
CA VAL A 8 -10.48 1.39 4.42
C VAL A 8 -10.84 -0.10 4.35
N ALA A 9 -9.85 -0.95 4.58
CA ALA A 9 -10.03 -2.37 4.86
C ALA A 9 -10.16 -2.53 6.38
N GLU A 10 -11.35 -2.93 6.87
CA GLU A 10 -11.74 -2.90 8.29
C GLU A 10 -11.79 -4.30 8.92
N GLY A 11 -10.96 -5.22 8.45
CA GLY A 11 -10.98 -6.60 8.95
C GLY A 11 -12.36 -7.24 8.73
N ARG A 12 -13.01 -7.69 9.80
CA ARG A 12 -14.38 -8.26 9.77
C ARG A 12 -15.45 -7.22 9.41
N GLY A 13 -15.13 -5.93 9.47
CA GLY A 13 -15.97 -4.84 8.99
C GLY A 13 -16.01 -4.75 7.47
N GLY A 14 -15.15 -5.47 6.74
CA GLY A 14 -15.08 -5.48 5.29
C GLY A 14 -14.35 -4.28 4.69
N PHE A 15 -14.82 -3.80 3.56
CA PHE A 15 -14.24 -2.66 2.83
C PHE A 15 -15.24 -1.51 2.78
N ARG A 16 -14.82 -0.32 3.22
CA ARG A 16 -15.70 0.84 3.38
C ARG A 16 -15.08 2.11 2.82
N VAL A 17 -15.95 3.05 2.45
CA VAL A 17 -15.60 4.40 2.00
C VAL A 17 -16.03 5.43 3.02
N TYR A 18 -15.15 6.40 3.29
CA TYR A 18 -15.40 7.56 4.12
C TYR A 18 -15.22 8.85 3.32
N ASP A 19 -16.12 9.81 3.48
CA ASP A 19 -15.97 11.15 2.94
C ASP A 19 -15.03 11.97 3.82
N ILE A 20 -13.91 12.41 3.25
CA ILE A 20 -12.90 13.23 3.93
C ILE A 20 -12.86 14.68 3.43
N ALA A 21 -13.78 15.07 2.56
CA ALA A 21 -13.93 16.47 2.19
C ALA A 21 -14.24 17.33 3.44
N ASN A 22 -13.51 18.43 3.60
CA ASN A 22 -13.65 19.32 4.76
C ASN A 22 -13.55 18.61 6.12
N ILE A 23 -12.65 17.66 6.25
CA ILE A 23 -12.52 16.76 7.41
C ILE A 23 -12.42 17.49 8.75
N ALA A 24 -11.87 18.70 8.78
CA ALA A 24 -11.75 19.52 9.99
C ALA A 24 -13.10 19.96 10.56
N ASN A 25 -14.14 20.03 9.72
CA ASN A 25 -15.47 20.52 10.07
C ASN A 25 -16.52 19.40 10.18
N LYS A 26 -16.13 18.14 9.98
CA LYS A 26 -17.04 16.99 10.02
C LYS A 26 -16.83 16.13 11.25
N SER A 27 -17.92 15.72 11.89
CA SER A 27 -17.92 14.64 12.88
C SER A 27 -17.73 13.28 12.19
N ILE A 28 -17.37 12.24 12.95
CA ILE A 28 -17.21 10.87 12.41
C ILE A 28 -18.46 10.38 11.70
N SER A 29 -19.65 10.64 12.23
CA SER A 29 -20.91 10.20 11.62
C SER A 29 -21.20 10.87 10.27
N GLU A 30 -20.68 12.07 10.05
CA GLU A 30 -20.83 12.80 8.78
C GLU A 30 -19.84 12.38 7.72
N ARG A 31 -18.78 11.66 8.11
CA ARG A 31 -17.78 11.11 7.18
C ARG A 31 -18.19 9.78 6.56
N ILE A 32 -19.18 9.11 7.13
CA ILE A 32 -19.72 7.87 6.60
C ILE A 32 -20.55 8.18 5.37
N VAL A 33 -20.13 7.71 4.22
CA VAL A 33 -20.88 7.85 2.97
C VAL A 33 -22.15 6.98 3.06
N ARG A 34 -23.29 7.59 2.82
CA ARG A 34 -24.58 6.88 2.74
C ARG A 34 -24.82 6.48 1.30
N ALA A 35 -24.98 5.20 1.05
CA ALA A 35 -25.41 4.73 -0.25
C ALA A 35 -26.81 5.25 -0.60
N PRO A 36 -27.09 5.59 -1.86
CA PRO A 36 -28.42 5.86 -2.33
C PRO A 36 -29.29 4.60 -2.19
N PHE A 37 -30.61 4.77 -2.26
CA PHE A 37 -31.52 3.64 -2.31
C PHE A 37 -31.21 2.79 -3.57
N SER A 38 -30.90 1.51 -3.37
CA SER A 38 -30.64 0.55 -4.44
C SER A 38 -31.56 -0.68 -4.28
N PRO A 39 -32.40 -0.98 -5.29
CA PRO A 39 -33.19 -2.22 -5.30
C PRO A 39 -32.32 -3.48 -5.30
N LEU A 40 -31.06 -3.37 -5.70
CA LEU A 40 -30.08 -4.47 -5.76
C LEU A 40 -29.33 -4.63 -4.43
N GLY A 41 -29.61 -3.78 -3.42
CA GLY A 41 -28.94 -3.84 -2.12
C GLY A 41 -27.52 -3.31 -2.11
N HIS A 42 -27.11 -2.49 -3.10
CA HIS A 42 -25.79 -1.85 -3.12
C HIS A 42 -25.63 -0.90 -1.92
N ASN A 43 -24.39 -0.79 -1.44
CA ASN A 43 -24.04 -0.01 -0.28
C ASN A 43 -22.66 0.67 -0.48
N ALA A 44 -22.36 1.70 0.29
CA ALA A 44 -20.99 2.29 0.40
C ALA A 44 -20.04 1.41 1.24
N HIS A 45 -20.38 0.18 1.43
CA HIS A 45 -19.67 -0.83 2.19
C HIS A 45 -19.85 -2.21 1.53
N VAL A 46 -18.74 -2.95 1.42
CA VAL A 46 -18.71 -4.35 1.00
C VAL A 46 -18.29 -5.20 2.19
N GLY A 47 -19.18 -6.08 2.64
CA GLY A 47 -18.85 -7.05 3.69
C GLY A 47 -17.78 -8.03 3.22
N SER A 48 -16.90 -8.46 4.11
CA SER A 48 -15.94 -9.54 3.89
C SER A 48 -15.63 -10.28 5.20
N LYS A 49 -14.95 -11.40 5.13
CA LYS A 49 -14.64 -12.18 6.32
C LYS A 49 -13.52 -11.56 7.14
N GLN A 50 -12.44 -11.15 6.48
CA GLN A 50 -11.27 -10.55 7.12
C GLN A 50 -10.48 -9.71 6.11
N ALA A 51 -10.98 -8.52 5.76
CA ALA A 51 -10.27 -7.59 4.89
C ALA A 51 -8.97 -7.11 5.54
N THR A 52 -7.85 -7.25 4.83
CA THR A 52 -6.51 -7.00 5.39
C THR A 52 -5.81 -5.80 4.79
N CYS A 53 -5.91 -5.64 3.46
CA CYS A 53 -5.28 -4.55 2.72
C CYS A 53 -6.08 -4.27 1.45
N PHE A 54 -5.79 -3.16 0.79
CA PHE A 54 -6.36 -2.89 -0.53
C PHE A 54 -5.40 -2.05 -1.38
N ALA A 55 -5.58 -2.15 -2.69
CA ALA A 55 -4.97 -1.26 -3.65
C ALA A 55 -6.03 -0.75 -4.63
N ILE A 56 -5.89 0.50 -5.08
CA ILE A 56 -6.81 1.13 -6.03
C ILE A 56 -6.09 1.26 -7.36
N GLY A 57 -6.74 0.87 -8.45
CA GLY A 57 -6.24 1.04 -9.80
C GLY A 57 -5.95 2.52 -10.09
N THR A 58 -4.83 2.81 -10.70
CA THR A 58 -4.45 4.17 -11.10
C THR A 58 -4.92 4.46 -12.52
N THR A 59 -4.99 5.76 -12.88
CA THR A 59 -5.19 6.16 -14.28
C THR A 59 -4.00 5.71 -15.11
N GLN A 60 -4.25 4.88 -16.09
CA GLN A 60 -3.25 4.46 -17.08
C GLN A 60 -3.93 4.29 -18.45
N PRO A 61 -3.22 4.54 -19.55
CA PRO A 61 -3.76 4.36 -20.88
C PRO A 61 -3.95 2.87 -21.19
N VAL A 62 -4.90 2.58 -22.05
CA VAL A 62 -5.01 1.24 -22.66
C VAL A 62 -3.84 1.04 -23.61
N HIS A 63 -3.23 -0.14 -23.57
CA HIS A 63 -2.17 -0.49 -24.53
C HIS A 63 -2.65 -0.31 -25.97
N PRO A 64 -1.92 0.40 -26.85
CA PRO A 64 -2.40 0.79 -28.18
C PRO A 64 -3.04 -0.33 -29.03
N PRO A 65 -2.51 -1.56 -29.09
CA PRO A 65 -3.16 -2.67 -29.80
C PRO A 65 -4.52 -3.10 -29.25
N LYS A 66 -4.84 -2.77 -27.98
CA LYS A 66 -6.11 -3.06 -27.32
C LYS A 66 -7.09 -1.89 -27.37
N ASN A 67 -6.65 -0.72 -27.82
CA ASN A 67 -7.46 0.48 -27.90
C ASN A 67 -8.30 0.44 -29.17
N THR A 68 -9.55 0.01 -29.05
CA THR A 68 -10.47 -0.10 -30.21
C THR A 68 -10.95 1.28 -30.67
N ARG A 69 -11.37 1.36 -31.95
CA ARG A 69 -11.97 2.56 -32.51
C ARG A 69 -13.18 3.03 -31.69
N PHE A 70 -14.01 2.11 -31.22
CA PHE A 70 -15.14 2.42 -30.34
C PHE A 70 -14.69 3.12 -29.05
N MET A 71 -13.63 2.62 -28.39
CA MET A 71 -13.10 3.25 -27.18
C MET A 71 -12.56 4.67 -27.45
N GLN A 72 -11.93 4.89 -28.59
CA GLN A 72 -11.44 6.20 -29.00
C GLN A 72 -12.59 7.18 -29.29
N GLU A 73 -13.63 6.71 -29.96
CA GLU A 73 -14.81 7.54 -30.30
C GLU A 73 -15.59 7.95 -29.03
N VAL A 74 -15.75 7.04 -28.07
CA VAL A 74 -16.49 7.30 -26.82
C VAL A 74 -15.76 8.26 -25.91
N ASN A 75 -14.44 8.12 -25.78
CA ASN A 75 -13.67 8.94 -24.83
C ASN A 75 -13.11 10.24 -25.44
N GLN A 76 -13.13 10.42 -26.75
CA GLN A 76 -12.57 11.56 -27.52
C GLN A 76 -11.10 11.92 -27.22
N GLU A 77 -10.50 11.22 -26.27
CA GLU A 77 -9.13 11.35 -25.77
C GLU A 77 -8.49 9.97 -25.71
N GLN A 78 -7.55 9.81 -24.80
CA GLN A 78 -6.92 8.52 -24.55
C GLN A 78 -7.82 7.64 -23.66
N SER A 79 -8.17 6.46 -24.16
CA SER A 79 -8.98 5.51 -23.39
C SER A 79 -8.29 5.13 -22.08
N MET A 80 -9.03 5.22 -20.97
CA MET A 80 -8.57 4.83 -19.65
C MET A 80 -8.68 3.33 -19.43
N HIS A 81 -7.66 2.75 -18.81
CA HIS A 81 -7.64 1.32 -18.51
C HIS A 81 -8.74 0.96 -17.49
N PRO A 82 -9.46 -0.18 -17.66
CA PRO A 82 -10.54 -0.59 -16.75
C PRO A 82 -10.14 -0.71 -15.28
N LEU A 83 -8.87 -0.94 -14.98
CA LEU A 83 -8.34 -0.98 -13.60
C LEU A 83 -8.73 0.23 -12.77
N PHE A 84 -8.87 1.41 -13.40
CA PHE A 84 -9.26 2.63 -12.69
C PHE A 84 -10.60 2.50 -11.96
N SER A 85 -11.52 1.71 -12.48
CA SER A 85 -12.87 1.52 -11.92
C SER A 85 -12.91 0.57 -10.72
N TYR A 86 -11.78 -0.01 -10.32
CA TYR A 86 -11.78 -1.07 -9.31
C TYR A 86 -10.81 -0.80 -8.15
N ALA A 87 -11.23 -1.24 -6.95
CA ALA A 87 -10.37 -1.52 -5.83
C ALA A 87 -10.13 -3.03 -5.72
N PHE A 88 -8.93 -3.41 -5.37
CA PHE A 88 -8.48 -4.79 -5.16
C PHE A 88 -8.23 -4.97 -3.67
N VAL A 89 -9.08 -5.71 -3.00
CA VAL A 89 -9.05 -5.91 -1.54
C VAL A 89 -8.56 -7.31 -1.26
N THR A 90 -7.53 -7.44 -0.42
CA THR A 90 -7.12 -8.73 0.11
C THR A 90 -7.93 -9.07 1.35
N ASP A 91 -8.35 -10.32 1.42
CA ASP A 91 -9.05 -10.90 2.56
C ASP A 91 -8.35 -12.20 2.95
N ALA A 92 -8.07 -12.38 4.24
CA ALA A 92 -7.30 -13.53 4.72
C ALA A 92 -8.00 -14.87 4.51
N GLU A 93 -9.33 -14.88 4.38
CA GLU A 93 -10.13 -16.09 4.19
C GLU A 93 -10.74 -16.21 2.79
N GLU A 94 -11.04 -15.08 2.15
CA GLU A 94 -11.69 -15.05 0.83
C GLU A 94 -10.71 -14.83 -0.33
N GLY A 95 -9.46 -14.42 -0.03
CA GLY A 95 -8.42 -14.15 -1.02
C GLY A 95 -8.51 -12.73 -1.61
N LEU A 96 -8.75 -12.59 -2.92
CA LEU A 96 -8.88 -11.32 -3.61
C LEU A 96 -10.34 -10.98 -3.86
N ILE A 97 -10.77 -9.82 -3.37
CA ILE A 97 -12.10 -9.26 -3.64
C ILE A 97 -11.89 -8.04 -4.55
N VAL A 98 -12.48 -8.09 -5.75
CA VAL A 98 -12.49 -6.95 -6.67
C VAL A 98 -13.79 -6.18 -6.47
N VAL A 99 -13.66 -4.90 -6.15
CA VAL A 99 -14.79 -4.02 -5.84
C VAL A 99 -14.88 -2.93 -6.90
N ASN A 100 -16.02 -2.80 -7.53
CA ASN A 100 -16.32 -1.68 -8.42
C ASN A 100 -16.51 -0.41 -7.58
N ILE A 101 -15.70 0.60 -7.87
CA ILE A 101 -15.70 1.91 -7.19
C ILE A 101 -15.97 3.06 -8.17
N ASN A 102 -16.46 2.75 -9.37
CA ASN A 102 -16.56 3.72 -10.47
C ASN A 102 -17.48 4.90 -10.12
N THR A 103 -18.56 4.65 -9.38
CA THR A 103 -19.50 5.69 -8.95
C THR A 103 -18.90 6.74 -8.00
N PHE A 104 -17.76 6.44 -7.37
CA PHE A 104 -17.02 7.42 -6.57
C PHE A 104 -16.07 8.29 -7.39
N GLY A 105 -16.01 8.09 -8.69
CA GLY A 105 -15.15 8.83 -9.60
C GLY A 105 -15.87 9.58 -10.71
N ASP A 106 -17.21 9.49 -10.79
CA ASP A 106 -18.01 10.08 -11.86
C ASP A 106 -18.50 11.51 -11.58
N GLY A 107 -18.27 12.01 -10.35
CA GLY A 107 -18.65 13.35 -9.92
C GLY A 107 -20.12 13.50 -9.48
N ASP A 108 -20.89 12.41 -9.44
CA ASP A 108 -22.28 12.43 -8.93
C ASP A 108 -22.35 11.82 -7.52
N PRO A 109 -22.45 12.62 -6.44
CA PRO A 109 -22.50 12.08 -5.09
C PRO A 109 -23.82 11.36 -4.76
N LEU A 110 -24.83 11.45 -5.63
CA LEU A 110 -26.13 10.82 -5.40
C LEU A 110 -26.15 9.33 -5.79
N ASN A 111 -25.16 8.86 -6.53
CA ASN A 111 -25.08 7.47 -6.98
C ASN A 111 -23.97 6.65 -6.27
N ASN A 112 -23.33 7.21 -5.25
CA ASN A 112 -22.17 6.60 -4.59
C ASN A 112 -22.51 5.28 -3.89
N PHE A 113 -22.07 4.16 -4.46
CA PHE A 113 -22.16 2.82 -3.86
C PHE A 113 -20.98 1.94 -4.32
N LEU A 114 -20.71 0.90 -3.55
CA LEU A 114 -19.74 -0.13 -3.87
C LEU A 114 -20.44 -1.40 -4.35
N GLU A 115 -19.82 -2.10 -5.27
CA GLU A 115 -20.28 -3.38 -5.75
C GLU A 115 -19.14 -4.41 -5.71
N ARG A 116 -19.38 -5.53 -5.05
CA ARG A 116 -18.45 -6.68 -5.10
C ARG A 116 -18.57 -7.32 -6.48
N ALA A 117 -17.62 -7.06 -7.36
CA ALA A 117 -17.62 -7.51 -8.74
C ALA A 117 -17.06 -8.94 -8.90
N LEU A 118 -16.08 -9.31 -8.05
CA LEU A 118 -15.44 -10.63 -8.08
C LEU A 118 -14.94 -11.00 -6.68
N THR A 119 -15.01 -12.28 -6.35
CA THR A 119 -14.19 -12.92 -5.31
C THR A 119 -13.38 -14.02 -5.95
N TRP A 120 -12.05 -14.01 -5.75
CA TRP A 120 -11.15 -14.95 -6.39
C TRP A 120 -10.12 -15.50 -5.41
N ASN A 121 -10.09 -16.81 -5.27
CA ASN A 121 -9.08 -17.56 -4.51
C ASN A 121 -8.99 -18.98 -5.08
N GLU A 122 -8.38 -19.10 -6.25
CA GLU A 122 -8.28 -20.38 -6.93
C GLU A 122 -7.38 -21.34 -6.16
N ASN A 123 -7.93 -22.49 -5.80
CA ASN A 123 -7.26 -23.56 -5.04
C ASN A 123 -6.62 -23.09 -3.71
N GLY A 124 -7.15 -22.06 -3.06
CA GLY A 124 -6.61 -21.53 -1.80
C GLY A 124 -5.27 -20.81 -1.96
N LEU A 125 -4.92 -20.39 -3.17
CA LEU A 125 -3.63 -19.74 -3.46
C LEU A 125 -3.41 -18.46 -2.66
N LEU A 126 -4.50 -17.75 -2.37
CA LEU A 126 -4.49 -16.51 -1.61
C LEU A 126 -4.95 -16.67 -0.16
N ASP A 127 -4.94 -17.88 0.40
CA ASP A 127 -5.20 -18.06 1.82
C ASP A 127 -4.19 -17.27 2.65
N GLY A 128 -4.66 -16.58 3.68
CA GLY A 128 -3.84 -15.66 4.48
C GLY A 128 -3.39 -14.40 3.75
N ALA A 129 -4.09 -13.99 2.66
CA ALA A 129 -3.75 -12.76 1.94
C ALA A 129 -3.81 -11.55 2.88
N ARG A 130 -2.72 -10.76 2.93
CA ARG A 130 -2.53 -9.69 3.94
C ARG A 130 -1.97 -8.39 3.41
N PHE A 131 -1.42 -8.37 2.22
CA PHE A 131 -0.90 -7.16 1.60
C PHE A 131 -1.02 -7.22 0.08
N ILE A 132 -1.30 -6.08 -0.55
CA ILE A 132 -1.40 -5.96 -2.01
C ILE A 132 -0.86 -4.62 -2.48
N SER A 133 -0.17 -4.63 -3.61
CA SER A 133 0.15 -3.43 -4.38
C SER A 133 0.04 -3.70 -5.87
N LEU A 134 -0.27 -2.65 -6.63
CA LEU A 134 -0.40 -2.73 -8.08
C LEU A 134 0.85 -2.15 -8.75
N TYR A 135 1.29 -2.82 -9.80
CA TYR A 135 2.37 -2.37 -10.68
C TYR A 135 1.92 -2.52 -12.13
N GLY A 136 1.51 -1.42 -12.75
CA GLY A 136 0.83 -1.47 -14.05
C GLY A 136 -0.43 -2.33 -13.99
N SER A 137 -0.50 -3.33 -14.85
CA SER A 137 -1.60 -4.32 -14.89
C SER A 137 -1.28 -5.61 -14.12
N PHE A 138 -0.35 -5.55 -13.16
CA PHE A 138 -0.04 -6.66 -12.27
C PHE A 138 -0.39 -6.32 -10.82
N ALA A 139 -0.95 -7.30 -10.11
CA ALA A 139 -1.10 -7.25 -8.67
C ALA A 139 -0.08 -8.18 -8.02
N TYR A 140 0.72 -7.63 -7.11
CA TYR A 140 1.57 -8.40 -6.22
C TYR A 140 0.84 -8.56 -4.90
N ILE A 141 0.68 -9.80 -4.43
CA ILE A 141 -0.07 -10.12 -3.21
C ILE A 141 0.80 -10.97 -2.30
N VAL A 142 0.84 -10.60 -1.02
CA VAL A 142 1.43 -11.43 0.04
C VAL A 142 0.35 -12.33 0.62
N ALA A 143 0.57 -13.63 0.58
CA ALA A 143 -0.28 -14.65 1.18
C ALA A 143 0.58 -15.67 1.96
N ASP A 144 -0.02 -16.73 2.49
CA ASP A 144 0.72 -17.72 3.28
C ASP A 144 1.78 -18.46 2.46
N GLN A 145 1.56 -18.63 1.17
CA GLN A 145 2.54 -19.25 0.27
C GLN A 145 3.71 -18.31 -0.12
N GLY A 146 3.61 -17.01 0.15
CA GLY A 146 4.64 -16.03 -0.19
C GLY A 146 4.13 -14.91 -1.09
N LEU A 147 4.88 -14.56 -2.14
CA LEU A 147 4.55 -13.53 -3.10
C LEU A 147 3.85 -14.13 -4.32
N ILE A 148 2.59 -13.78 -4.52
CA ILE A 148 1.78 -14.19 -5.65
C ILE A 148 1.66 -13.01 -6.63
N THR A 149 1.90 -13.26 -7.90
CA THR A 149 1.74 -12.27 -8.98
C THR A 149 0.55 -12.64 -9.84
N LEU A 150 -0.38 -11.71 -9.96
CA LEU A 150 -1.54 -11.84 -10.84
C LEU A 150 -1.47 -10.81 -11.96
N ASN A 151 -1.68 -11.25 -13.20
CA ASN A 151 -2.04 -10.34 -14.27
C ASN A 151 -3.52 -9.97 -14.11
N ILE A 152 -3.80 -8.69 -13.97
CA ILE A 152 -5.13 -8.09 -13.77
C ILE A 152 -5.49 -7.12 -14.90
N ASP A 153 -4.87 -7.26 -16.07
CA ASP A 153 -5.22 -6.49 -17.27
C ASP A 153 -6.73 -6.55 -17.57
N ASN A 154 -7.34 -7.70 -17.30
CA ASN A 154 -8.77 -7.80 -17.10
C ASN A 154 -9.06 -7.97 -15.61
N PRO A 155 -9.58 -6.91 -14.91
CA PRO A 155 -9.80 -6.93 -13.47
C PRO A 155 -10.71 -8.06 -12.98
N LEU A 156 -11.63 -8.52 -13.84
CA LEU A 156 -12.61 -9.56 -13.52
C LEU A 156 -12.15 -10.97 -13.95
N ARG A 157 -10.94 -11.09 -14.46
CA ARG A 157 -10.33 -12.37 -14.86
C ARG A 157 -8.85 -12.37 -14.52
N PRO A 158 -8.50 -12.33 -13.23
CA PRO A 158 -7.10 -12.38 -12.80
C PRO A 158 -6.47 -13.72 -13.24
N VAL A 159 -5.21 -13.65 -13.66
CA VAL A 159 -4.44 -14.81 -14.11
C VAL A 159 -3.14 -14.87 -13.31
N VAL A 160 -2.87 -16.01 -12.68
CA VAL A 160 -1.59 -16.25 -11.98
C VAL A 160 -0.45 -16.27 -12.99
N THR A 161 0.58 -15.46 -12.77
CA THR A 161 1.78 -15.44 -13.62
C THR A 161 3.00 -15.96 -12.89
N SER A 162 3.07 -15.76 -11.57
CA SER A 162 4.19 -16.24 -10.76
C SER A 162 3.79 -16.49 -9.31
N VAL A 163 4.47 -17.42 -8.67
CA VAL A 163 4.43 -17.67 -7.23
C VAL A 163 5.86 -17.84 -6.73
N ILE A 164 6.31 -16.93 -5.88
CA ILE A 164 7.59 -17.06 -5.18
C ILE A 164 7.30 -17.48 -3.74
N GLN A 165 7.74 -18.66 -3.38
CA GLN A 165 7.60 -19.16 -2.00
C GLN A 165 8.54 -18.39 -1.07
N LEU A 166 7.99 -17.55 -0.23
CA LEU A 166 8.68 -16.73 0.75
C LEU A 166 7.97 -16.83 2.10
N ALA A 167 8.44 -17.71 2.94
CA ALA A 167 7.89 -17.90 4.28
C ALA A 167 8.03 -16.62 5.13
N GLY A 168 6.98 -16.27 5.87
CA GLY A 168 7.01 -15.15 6.81
C GLY A 168 7.06 -13.77 6.15
N MET A 169 6.84 -13.65 4.83
CA MET A 169 6.73 -12.37 4.16
C MET A 169 5.58 -11.55 4.75
N ARG A 170 5.80 -10.27 5.07
CA ARG A 170 4.83 -9.41 5.76
C ARG A 170 4.33 -8.27 4.90
N SER A 171 5.23 -7.54 4.27
CA SER A 171 4.94 -6.35 3.48
C SER A 171 5.96 -6.18 2.36
N PHE A 172 5.68 -5.30 1.42
CA PHE A 172 6.64 -4.90 0.40
C PHE A 172 6.33 -3.50 -0.14
N ALA A 173 7.30 -2.90 -0.80
CA ALA A 173 7.12 -1.70 -1.60
C ALA A 173 7.93 -1.83 -2.89
N THR A 174 7.46 -1.19 -3.96
CA THR A 174 8.11 -1.22 -5.26
C THR A 174 8.75 0.13 -5.58
N GLN A 175 9.96 0.09 -6.12
CA GLN A 175 10.63 1.26 -6.66
C GLN A 175 11.36 0.88 -7.95
N PHE A 176 11.02 1.54 -9.07
CA PHE A 176 11.51 1.19 -10.41
C PHE A 176 11.28 -0.30 -10.72
N ARG A 177 12.33 -1.05 -11.00
CA ARG A 177 12.30 -2.47 -11.33
C ARG A 177 12.56 -3.40 -10.13
N TYR A 178 12.49 -2.90 -8.92
CA TYR A 178 12.71 -3.69 -7.71
C TYR A 178 11.52 -3.63 -6.76
N LEU A 179 11.26 -4.77 -6.14
CA LEU A 179 10.34 -4.91 -5.03
C LEU A 179 11.17 -5.26 -3.80
N PHE A 180 11.11 -4.40 -2.79
CA PHE A 180 11.73 -4.65 -1.49
C PHE A 180 10.67 -5.23 -0.57
N TYR A 181 10.95 -6.35 0.08
CA TYR A 181 10.00 -7.01 0.98
C TYR A 181 10.55 -7.15 2.38
N THR A 182 9.67 -7.20 3.35
CA THR A 182 9.98 -7.53 4.73
C THR A 182 9.48 -8.93 5.08
N SER A 183 10.22 -9.59 5.95
CA SER A 183 9.89 -10.88 6.51
C SER A 183 10.28 -10.92 7.99
N GLU A 184 10.03 -12.03 8.66
CA GLU A 184 10.47 -12.25 10.04
C GLU A 184 12.00 -12.16 10.23
N THR A 185 12.77 -12.30 9.16
CA THR A 185 14.24 -12.31 9.20
C THR A 185 14.88 -11.03 8.67
N GLY A 186 14.09 -10.08 8.18
CA GLY A 186 14.60 -8.80 7.72
C GLY A 186 14.04 -8.35 6.37
N LEU A 187 14.83 -7.56 5.63
CA LEU A 187 14.50 -7.05 4.31
C LEU A 187 15.19 -7.88 3.23
N GLY A 188 14.49 -8.14 2.13
CA GLY A 188 15.04 -8.74 0.92
C GLY A 188 14.54 -8.06 -0.34
N VAL A 189 15.06 -8.48 -1.50
CA VAL A 189 14.79 -7.81 -2.78
C VAL A 189 14.36 -8.82 -3.85
N VAL A 190 13.41 -8.41 -4.67
CA VAL A 190 12.94 -9.13 -5.86
C VAL A 190 13.12 -8.22 -7.07
N ASP A 191 13.72 -8.72 -8.14
CA ASP A 191 13.77 -8.06 -9.44
C ASP A 191 12.42 -8.27 -10.16
N ILE A 192 11.77 -7.18 -10.51
CA ILE A 192 10.51 -7.13 -11.25
C ILE A 192 10.67 -6.47 -12.63
N THR A 193 11.88 -6.58 -13.23
CA THR A 193 12.13 -6.09 -14.58
C THR A 193 11.14 -6.70 -15.58
N ASP A 194 10.83 -7.99 -15.43
CA ASP A 194 9.63 -8.58 -16.00
C ASP A 194 8.55 -8.68 -14.91
N PRO A 195 7.53 -7.80 -14.92
CA PRO A 195 6.50 -7.80 -13.89
C PRO A 195 5.72 -9.11 -13.78
N SER A 196 5.67 -9.89 -14.85
CA SER A 196 4.97 -11.18 -14.88
C SER A 196 5.78 -12.32 -14.27
N GLN A 197 7.11 -12.17 -14.19
CA GLN A 197 8.04 -13.19 -13.72
C GLN A 197 9.08 -12.60 -12.76
N PRO A 198 8.66 -12.15 -11.57
CA PRO A 198 9.58 -11.61 -10.58
C PRO A 198 10.60 -12.67 -10.13
N ILE A 199 11.84 -12.23 -9.89
CA ILE A 199 12.97 -13.10 -9.54
C ILE A 199 13.61 -12.62 -8.23
N LEU A 200 13.79 -13.53 -7.27
CA LEU A 200 14.48 -13.23 -6.03
C LEU A 200 15.94 -12.85 -6.26
N VAL A 201 16.37 -11.69 -5.77
CA VAL A 201 17.76 -11.25 -5.83
C VAL A 201 18.54 -11.96 -4.74
N LYS A 202 19.55 -12.75 -5.14
CA LYS A 202 20.41 -13.48 -4.19
C LYS A 202 21.29 -12.52 -3.41
N ASP A 203 21.58 -12.87 -2.17
CA ASP A 203 22.51 -12.15 -1.29
C ASP A 203 22.15 -10.67 -1.04
N SER A 204 20.88 -10.30 -1.26
CA SER A 204 20.35 -8.95 -1.02
C SER A 204 19.71 -8.76 0.37
N ALA A 205 19.83 -9.76 1.24
CA ALA A 205 19.15 -9.73 2.54
C ALA A 205 19.85 -8.81 3.53
N VAL A 206 19.06 -7.96 4.21
CA VAL A 206 19.47 -7.22 5.40
C VAL A 206 18.76 -7.80 6.60
N ALA A 207 19.51 -8.39 7.52
CA ALA A 207 18.96 -9.04 8.70
C ALA A 207 18.38 -8.02 9.69
N LEU A 208 17.15 -8.23 10.15
CA LEU A 208 16.46 -7.47 11.19
C LEU A 208 15.68 -8.47 12.05
N ALA A 209 15.59 -8.20 13.36
CA ALA A 209 14.92 -9.12 14.29
C ALA A 209 13.39 -9.16 14.09
N ASP A 210 12.77 -8.03 13.73
CA ASP A 210 11.31 -7.93 13.55
C ASP A 210 10.97 -6.89 12.47
N ALA A 211 11.27 -7.20 11.19
CA ALA A 211 10.90 -6.31 10.08
C ALA A 211 9.41 -6.42 9.78
N ARG A 212 8.69 -5.31 9.92
CA ARG A 212 7.23 -5.23 9.71
C ARG A 212 6.90 -4.52 8.40
N LYS A 213 6.26 -3.37 8.42
CA LYS A 213 5.99 -2.59 7.20
C LYS A 213 7.16 -1.72 6.80
N LEU A 214 7.21 -1.35 5.53
CA LEU A 214 8.26 -0.49 5.01
C LEU A 214 7.70 0.58 4.08
N TYR A 215 8.45 1.67 3.99
CA TYR A 215 8.26 2.73 3.01
C TYR A 215 9.56 3.04 2.29
N LEU A 216 9.50 3.28 0.98
CA LEU A 216 10.66 3.66 0.17
C LEU A 216 10.62 5.16 -0.13
N ALA A 217 11.68 5.87 0.21
CA ALA A 217 11.82 7.27 -0.13
C ALA A 217 13.23 7.56 -0.62
N ARG A 218 13.34 8.02 -1.85
CA ARG A 218 14.62 8.30 -2.53
C ARG A 218 15.50 7.04 -2.55
N THR A 219 16.70 7.07 -1.98
CA THR A 219 17.64 5.94 -1.92
C THR A 219 17.64 5.22 -0.57
N TYR A 220 16.56 5.36 0.21
CA TYR A 220 16.41 4.70 1.50
C TYR A 220 15.11 3.93 1.61
N ALA A 221 15.19 2.76 2.23
CA ALA A 221 14.06 2.02 2.76
C ALA A 221 13.97 2.28 4.27
N TYR A 222 12.80 2.66 4.72
CA TYR A 222 12.46 2.85 6.12
C TYR A 222 11.60 1.69 6.56
N VAL A 223 12.07 0.90 7.51
CA VAL A 223 11.42 -0.34 7.96
C VAL A 223 11.05 -0.20 9.43
N ALA A 224 9.77 -0.37 9.73
CA ALA A 224 9.31 -0.50 11.11
C ALA A 224 9.85 -1.83 11.68
N ALA A 225 10.62 -1.74 12.76
CA ALA A 225 11.39 -2.86 13.31
C ALA A 225 10.97 -3.26 14.74
N GLY A 226 9.68 -3.08 15.06
CA GLY A 226 9.12 -3.46 16.35
C GLY A 226 9.77 -2.70 17.52
N GLU A 227 10.28 -3.44 18.48
CA GLU A 227 10.94 -2.90 19.68
C GLU A 227 12.26 -2.19 19.36
N ASP A 228 12.92 -2.55 18.24
CA ASP A 228 14.16 -1.92 17.78
C ASP A 228 13.91 -0.55 17.10
N GLY A 229 12.67 -0.10 16.99
CA GLY A 229 12.29 1.19 16.43
C GLY A 229 12.26 1.17 14.90
N LEU A 230 13.08 2.00 14.25
CA LEU A 230 13.12 2.20 12.81
C LEU A 230 14.46 1.79 12.22
N ALA A 231 14.47 0.84 11.30
CA ALA A 231 15.65 0.52 10.50
C ALA A 231 15.67 1.40 9.23
N ILE A 232 16.78 2.10 9.01
CA ILE A 232 17.02 2.90 7.81
C ILE A 232 18.07 2.19 6.98
N ILE A 233 17.69 1.80 5.77
CA ILE A 233 18.50 0.94 4.90
C ILE A 233 18.82 1.72 3.62
N ASN A 234 20.09 1.85 3.29
CA ASN A 234 20.52 2.42 2.02
C ASN A 234 20.26 1.41 0.89
N ILE A 235 19.47 1.83 -0.08
CA ILE A 235 19.08 1.05 -1.27
C ILE A 235 19.54 1.71 -2.58
N GLU A 236 20.56 2.57 -2.53
CA GLU A 236 21.15 3.17 -3.74
C GLU A 236 21.61 2.10 -4.71
N LYS A 237 22.06 0.97 -4.19
CA LYS A 237 22.32 -0.27 -4.93
C LYS A 237 21.27 -1.31 -4.54
N PRO A 238 20.16 -1.41 -5.28
CA PRO A 238 19.06 -2.27 -4.91
C PRO A 238 19.43 -3.74 -4.73
N GLU A 239 20.40 -4.24 -5.50
CA GLU A 239 20.88 -5.63 -5.42
C GLU A 239 21.77 -5.90 -4.19
N ALA A 240 22.23 -4.83 -3.52
CA ALA A 240 23.10 -4.92 -2.35
C ALA A 240 22.72 -3.85 -1.32
N PRO A 241 21.50 -3.92 -0.73
CA PRO A 241 21.09 -2.97 0.29
C PRO A 241 21.94 -3.11 1.55
N VAL A 242 22.15 -2.00 2.26
CA VAL A 242 22.99 -1.96 3.46
C VAL A 242 22.24 -1.24 4.58
N LEU A 243 22.23 -1.82 5.77
CA LEU A 243 21.72 -1.14 6.96
C LEU A 243 22.60 0.10 7.24
N ASP A 244 21.99 1.28 7.14
CA ASP A 244 22.66 2.56 7.42
C ASP A 244 22.64 2.84 8.91
N GLN A 245 21.46 2.73 9.53
CA GLN A 245 21.29 2.96 10.96
C GLN A 245 20.01 2.33 11.52
N MET A 246 20.04 2.05 12.84
CA MET A 246 18.85 1.80 13.65
C MET A 246 18.55 3.05 14.46
N PHE A 247 17.28 3.40 14.55
CA PHE A 247 16.83 4.59 15.27
C PHE A 247 15.64 4.26 16.18
N ASP A 248 15.85 4.37 17.47
CA ASP A 248 14.83 4.15 18.51
C ASP A 248 14.32 5.47 19.14
N GLY A 249 14.89 6.62 18.71
CA GLY A 249 14.54 7.93 19.25
C GLY A 249 14.87 8.06 20.75
N GLU A 250 16.00 7.52 21.20
CA GLU A 250 16.42 7.47 22.62
C GLU A 250 15.36 6.73 23.48
N GLY A 251 14.83 5.61 22.96
CA GLY A 251 13.81 4.78 23.61
C GLY A 251 12.39 5.33 23.50
N GLN A 252 12.13 6.28 22.61
CA GLN A 252 10.79 6.82 22.37
C GLN A 252 9.98 5.97 21.39
N LEU A 253 10.62 5.19 20.50
CA LEU A 253 10.00 4.18 19.63
C LEU A 253 10.11 2.82 20.32
N LYS A 254 8.99 2.14 20.52
CA LYS A 254 8.95 0.93 21.37
C LYS A 254 8.25 -0.27 20.74
N ASP A 255 7.39 -0.04 19.75
CA ASP A 255 6.63 -1.12 19.09
C ASP A 255 6.19 -0.64 17.69
N THR A 256 7.18 -0.21 16.91
CA THR A 256 6.90 0.33 15.57
C THR A 256 6.27 -0.72 14.67
N SER A 257 5.12 -0.42 14.09
CA SER A 257 4.36 -1.34 13.23
C SER A 257 4.27 -0.89 11.79
N ASP A 258 4.25 0.42 11.54
CA ASP A 258 4.16 1.00 10.20
C ASP A 258 4.86 2.36 10.15
N ILE A 259 5.27 2.75 8.95
CA ILE A 259 5.81 4.07 8.66
C ILE A 259 5.34 4.54 7.29
N VAL A 260 4.92 5.80 7.23
CA VAL A 260 4.62 6.53 5.99
C VAL A 260 5.49 7.77 5.91
N ILE A 261 6.05 8.05 4.74
CA ILE A 261 6.90 9.22 4.53
C ILE A 261 6.11 10.33 3.83
N GLY A 262 6.11 11.50 4.46
CA GLY A 262 5.64 12.74 3.85
C GLY A 262 6.80 13.63 3.43
N THR A 263 6.63 14.34 2.33
CA THR A 263 7.64 15.25 1.79
C THR A 263 7.08 16.66 1.72
N THR A 264 7.83 17.62 2.24
CA THR A 264 7.55 19.05 2.07
C THR A 264 8.82 19.75 1.60
N ASN A 265 8.76 20.45 0.46
CA ASN A 265 9.92 21.15 -0.11
C ASN A 265 11.23 20.34 -0.01
N ALA A 266 12.09 20.68 0.97
CA ALA A 266 13.40 20.08 1.17
C ALA A 266 13.47 19.10 2.35
N SER A 267 12.37 18.83 3.04
CA SER A 267 12.34 17.98 4.25
C SER A 267 11.54 16.69 4.02
N LEU A 268 12.00 15.62 4.66
CA LEU A 268 11.25 14.36 4.79
C LEU A 268 10.78 14.19 6.23
N PHE A 269 9.54 13.78 6.38
CA PHE A 269 8.92 13.47 7.66
C PHE A 269 8.45 12.02 7.67
N GLY A 270 8.68 11.31 8.78
CA GLY A 270 8.16 9.96 9.02
C GLY A 270 6.97 10.02 9.97
N TYR A 271 5.87 9.41 9.55
CA TYR A 271 4.68 9.20 10.36
C TYR A 271 4.70 7.74 10.80
N VAL A 272 4.94 7.50 12.09
CA VAL A 272 5.18 6.16 12.63
C VAL A 272 4.03 5.72 13.53
N ALA A 273 3.46 4.56 13.24
CA ALA A 273 2.56 3.85 14.12
C ALA A 273 3.40 3.05 15.13
N ASP A 274 3.29 3.38 16.42
CA ASP A 274 4.12 2.82 17.50
C ASP A 274 3.27 2.00 18.50
N GLY A 275 2.43 1.13 17.96
CA GLY A 275 1.63 0.19 18.73
C GLY A 275 0.80 0.87 19.83
N ASP A 276 0.94 0.38 21.06
CA ASP A 276 0.24 0.92 22.24
C ASP A 276 0.83 2.28 22.71
N PHE A 277 1.97 2.69 22.14
CA PHE A 277 2.64 3.96 22.45
C PHE A 277 2.19 5.10 21.53
N GLY A 278 1.18 4.86 20.69
CA GLY A 278 0.50 5.86 19.89
C GLY A 278 1.19 6.15 18.57
N PHE A 279 1.17 7.41 18.18
CA PHE A 279 1.67 7.89 16.91
C PHE A 279 2.85 8.83 17.10
N LYS A 280 3.91 8.67 16.33
CA LYS A 280 5.12 9.50 16.37
C LYS A 280 5.31 10.23 15.05
N LEU A 281 5.79 11.46 15.15
CA LEU A 281 6.22 12.27 14.02
C LEU A 281 7.73 12.43 14.07
N LEU A 282 8.41 12.00 13.04
CA LEU A 282 9.86 12.13 12.89
C LEU A 282 10.19 13.16 11.82
N GLN A 283 11.22 13.95 12.04
CA GLN A 283 11.92 14.64 10.97
C GLN A 283 13.10 13.79 10.54
N LEU A 284 13.14 13.36 9.28
CA LEU A 284 14.17 12.46 8.76
C LEU A 284 15.29 13.21 8.08
N THR A 285 14.96 14.24 7.31
CA THR A 285 15.93 15.13 6.66
C THR A 285 15.44 16.56 6.65
N SER A 286 16.34 17.52 6.86
CA SER A 286 16.06 18.94 6.67
C SER A 286 17.32 19.72 6.34
N PRO A 287 17.22 20.88 5.70
CA PRO A 287 18.38 21.76 5.48
C PRO A 287 19.05 22.23 6.77
N SER A 288 18.29 22.38 7.84
CA SER A 288 18.80 22.84 9.15
C SER A 288 19.55 21.74 9.91
N SER A 289 19.17 20.48 9.75
CA SER A 289 19.82 19.33 10.39
C SER A 289 21.03 18.79 9.62
N GLN A 290 21.21 19.22 8.38
CA GLN A 290 22.22 18.71 7.46
C GLN A 290 22.98 19.86 6.79
N PRO A 291 24.13 20.32 7.34
CA PRO A 291 24.87 21.47 6.83
C PRO A 291 25.25 21.40 5.35
N ASN A 292 25.38 20.18 4.82
CA ASN A 292 25.68 19.90 3.41
C ASN A 292 24.47 19.28 2.71
N PHE A 293 23.28 19.87 2.87
CA PHE A 293 22.04 19.39 2.29
C PHE A 293 22.01 19.63 0.76
N TYR A 294 23.01 19.10 0.06
CA TYR A 294 23.11 19.13 -1.39
C TYR A 294 22.92 17.73 -1.95
N GLY A 295 22.11 17.64 -2.99
CA GLY A 295 21.88 16.41 -3.70
C GLY A 295 20.49 15.81 -3.52
N TYR A 296 20.24 14.78 -4.29
CA TYR A 296 18.91 14.15 -4.41
C TYR A 296 18.48 13.40 -3.15
N SER A 297 19.41 12.76 -2.47
CA SER A 297 19.12 11.88 -1.34
C SER A 297 20.16 12.05 -0.22
N PRO A 298 20.03 13.09 0.60
CA PRO A 298 20.92 13.26 1.75
C PRO A 298 20.69 12.12 2.76
N GLN A 299 21.76 11.71 3.44
CA GLN A 299 21.68 10.70 4.50
C GLN A 299 20.70 11.13 5.59
N PRO A 300 19.74 10.31 5.99
CA PRO A 300 18.79 10.65 7.04
C PRO A 300 19.46 10.91 8.39
N LYS A 301 18.94 11.91 9.11
CA LYS A 301 19.25 12.20 10.51
C LYS A 301 17.94 12.32 11.26
N PRO A 302 17.35 11.18 11.66
CA PRO A 302 16.03 11.17 12.25
C PRO A 302 16.02 11.82 13.64
N GLU A 303 14.93 12.53 13.93
CA GLU A 303 14.64 13.16 15.22
C GLU A 303 13.13 13.03 15.47
N VAL A 304 12.74 12.68 16.71
CA VAL A 304 11.34 12.70 17.13
C VAL A 304 10.94 14.14 17.42
N ILE A 305 10.03 14.69 16.62
CA ILE A 305 9.58 16.09 16.74
C ILE A 305 8.16 16.22 17.27
N GLY A 306 7.43 15.12 17.40
CA GLY A 306 6.08 15.13 17.94
C GLY A 306 5.55 13.74 18.21
N TRP A 307 4.55 13.65 19.06
CA TRP A 307 3.86 12.42 19.36
C TRP A 307 2.40 12.68 19.75
N MET A 308 1.56 11.68 19.53
CA MET A 308 0.16 11.71 19.91
C MET A 308 -0.22 10.36 20.55
N PRO A 309 -0.71 10.36 21.80
CA PRO A 309 -1.16 9.13 22.44
C PRO A 309 -2.41 8.58 21.72
N SER A 310 -2.56 7.28 21.72
CA SER A 310 -3.78 6.60 21.26
C SER A 310 -4.46 5.88 22.41
N LYS A 311 -5.79 5.74 22.31
CA LYS A 311 -6.60 4.93 23.25
C LYS A 311 -6.61 3.45 22.89
N SER A 312 -6.15 3.10 21.71
CA SER A 312 -6.06 1.75 21.20
C SER A 312 -4.75 1.59 20.45
N ARG A 313 -4.33 0.33 20.25
CA ARG A 313 -3.11 0.02 19.50
C ARG A 313 -3.18 0.59 18.08
N VAL A 314 -2.12 1.31 17.67
CA VAL A 314 -1.96 1.87 16.34
C VAL A 314 -1.14 0.91 15.50
N LEU A 315 -1.69 0.45 14.39
CA LEU A 315 -1.06 -0.56 13.52
C LEU A 315 -0.66 -0.02 12.15
N SER A 316 -1.36 1.04 11.68
CA SER A 316 -1.03 1.73 10.42
C SER A 316 -1.83 3.03 10.27
#